data_9fa8878a6ca24c36e046ef1ac66d4f6f
#
_entry.id   9fa8878a6ca24c36e046ef1ac66d4f6f
#
_cell.length_a   1.000
_cell.length_b   1.000
_cell.length_c   1.000
_cell.angle_alpha   90.00
_cell.angle_beta   90.00
_cell.angle_gamma   90.00
#
_symmetry.space_group_name_H-M   'P 1'
#
loop_
_entity.id
_entity.type
_entity.pdbx_description
1 polymer ?
#
loop_
_entity_poly.entity_id
_entity_poly.type
_entity_poly.pdbx_seq_one_letter_code
_entity_poly.pdbx_strand_id
1 'polypeptide(L)'
;MIAELKALTEQIAGKKLATSMGRVSGISSGEIEIAGLEREARIGDRLVLRRGPNDELHGEVLKIYNNKISMLPDRAPDRVAMGDRVTLHPAPDFAPGNNWIGRVIDPFGEPLDGKPLLRGETARDLMAPPPKAAGRRHMGARLSTGLSVFNTILPIVQGQRIGLF
;
A
#
# COMPACT_ATOMS: atom_id res chain seq x y z
N MET A 1 0.10 -20.23 17.96
CA MET A 1 1.56 -20.35 18.21
C MET A 1 2.31 -20.95 17.01
N ILE A 2 2.08 -22.24 16.60
CA ILE A 2 2.80 -22.84 15.45
C ILE A 2 2.48 -22.14 14.13
N ALA A 3 1.23 -21.78 13.86
CA ALA A 3 0.81 -21.04 12.66
C ALA A 3 1.42 -19.62 12.61
N GLU A 4 1.51 -18.95 13.74
CA GLU A 4 2.12 -17.62 13.85
C GLU A 4 3.63 -17.67 13.62
N LEU A 5 4.31 -18.69 14.18
CA LEU A 5 5.74 -18.91 13.92
C LEU A 5 6.00 -19.21 12.45
N LYS A 6 5.15 -19.98 11.79
CA LYS A 6 5.27 -20.27 10.35
C LYS A 6 5.07 -19.00 9.51
N ALA A 7 4.06 -18.18 9.84
CA ALA A 7 3.83 -16.91 9.16
C ALA A 7 5.01 -15.94 9.33
N LEU A 8 5.59 -15.85 10.53
CA LEU A 8 6.78 -15.04 10.78
C LEU A 8 8.00 -15.55 10.01
N THR A 9 8.19 -16.86 9.93
CA THR A 9 9.28 -17.47 9.16
C THR A 9 9.14 -17.17 7.68
N GLU A 10 7.93 -17.23 7.13
CA GLU A 10 7.64 -16.87 5.73
C GLU A 10 7.86 -15.38 5.45
N GLN A 11 7.49 -14.51 6.38
CA GLN A 11 7.78 -13.07 6.29
C GLN A 11 9.28 -12.76 6.27
N ILE A 12 10.07 -13.48 7.06
CA ILE A 12 11.52 -13.32 7.11
C ILE A 12 12.16 -13.88 5.82
N ALA A 13 11.73 -15.07 5.37
CA ALA A 13 12.23 -15.70 4.17
C ALA A 13 11.94 -14.90 2.89
N GLY A 14 10.85 -14.15 2.86
CA GLY A 14 10.47 -13.27 1.73
C GLY A 14 11.24 -11.95 1.67
N LYS A 15 12.00 -11.58 2.69
CA LYS A 15 12.79 -10.34 2.67
C LYS A 15 14.02 -10.49 1.79
N LYS A 16 14.13 -9.66 0.75
CA LYS A 16 15.35 -9.57 -0.07
C LYS A 16 16.50 -9.06 0.79
N LEU A 17 17.62 -9.78 0.81
CA LEU A 17 18.86 -9.40 1.51
C LEU A 17 19.57 -8.22 0.83
N ALA A 18 19.31 -7.97 -0.44
CA ALA A 18 19.88 -6.87 -1.21
C ALA A 18 18.76 -5.91 -1.63
N THR A 19 18.96 -4.62 -1.43
CA THR A 19 18.03 -3.56 -1.83
C THR A 19 18.63 -2.80 -3.00
N SER A 20 17.88 -2.69 -4.09
CA SER A 20 18.28 -1.90 -5.26
C SER A 20 18.26 -0.43 -4.94
N MET A 21 19.30 0.30 -5.36
CA MET A 21 19.49 1.69 -5.02
C MET A 21 19.70 2.53 -6.27
N GLY A 22 18.94 3.63 -6.37
CA GLY A 22 19.10 4.69 -7.35
C GLY A 22 19.47 6.02 -6.72
N ARG A 23 19.49 7.05 -7.55
CA ARG A 23 19.77 8.43 -7.15
C ARG A 23 18.82 9.41 -7.80
N VAL A 24 18.48 10.48 -7.10
CA VAL A 24 17.73 11.59 -7.64
C VAL A 24 18.51 12.22 -8.79
N SER A 25 17.92 12.29 -9.96
CA SER A 25 18.49 12.86 -11.20
C SER A 25 17.73 14.07 -11.72
N GLY A 26 16.58 14.40 -11.12
CA GLY A 26 15.76 15.55 -11.47
C GLY A 26 14.67 15.78 -10.45
N ILE A 27 14.24 17.01 -10.30
CA ILE A 27 13.13 17.41 -9.44
C ILE A 27 12.25 18.36 -10.26
N SER A 28 10.98 18.00 -10.39
CA SER A 28 9.97 18.77 -11.11
C SER A 28 8.77 19.04 -10.20
N SER A 29 7.79 19.80 -10.67
CA SER A 29 6.59 20.17 -9.92
C SER A 29 5.78 18.96 -9.48
N GLY A 30 6.15 18.38 -8.34
CA GLY A 30 5.44 17.24 -7.75
C GLY A 30 5.95 15.85 -8.14
N GLU A 31 6.93 15.73 -9.05
CA GLU A 31 7.56 14.46 -9.41
C GLU A 31 9.07 14.52 -9.16
N ILE A 32 9.67 13.39 -8.79
CA ILE A 32 11.11 13.24 -8.60
C ILE A 32 11.61 12.21 -9.62
N GLU A 33 12.57 12.62 -10.44
CA GLU A 33 13.23 11.70 -11.38
C GLU A 33 14.38 10.97 -10.69
N ILE A 34 14.46 9.67 -10.92
CA ILE A 34 15.45 8.78 -10.31
C ILE A 34 16.12 7.98 -11.42
N ALA A 35 17.43 7.88 -11.36
CA ALA A 35 18.25 7.07 -12.26
C ALA A 35 18.86 5.87 -11.54
N GLY A 36 19.13 4.80 -12.29
CA GLY A 36 19.80 3.60 -11.81
C GLY A 36 18.88 2.49 -11.30
N LEU A 37 17.55 2.64 -11.43
CA LEU A 37 16.55 1.63 -11.03
C LEU A 37 15.63 1.21 -12.17
N GLU A 38 15.80 1.74 -13.35
CA GLU A 38 14.91 1.59 -14.51
C GLU A 38 14.76 0.14 -15.01
N ARG A 39 15.73 -0.72 -14.73
CA ARG A 39 15.69 -2.14 -15.11
C ARG A 39 14.98 -3.04 -14.10
N GLU A 40 14.86 -2.57 -12.87
CA GLU A 40 14.37 -3.36 -11.74
C GLU A 40 13.00 -2.88 -11.25
N ALA A 41 12.75 -1.57 -11.36
CA ALA A 41 11.51 -0.95 -10.93
C ALA A 41 10.33 -1.35 -11.81
N ARG A 42 9.17 -1.48 -11.19
CA ARG A 42 7.87 -1.66 -11.84
C ARG A 42 6.95 -0.51 -11.44
N ILE A 43 5.99 -0.18 -12.30
CA ILE A 43 4.95 0.79 -11.94
C ILE A 43 4.19 0.27 -10.73
N GLY A 44 3.98 1.13 -9.74
CA GLY A 44 3.37 0.78 -8.46
C GLY A 44 4.34 0.32 -7.37
N ASP A 45 5.62 0.10 -7.70
CA ASP A 45 6.63 -0.18 -6.66
C ASP A 45 6.83 1.03 -5.75
N ARG A 46 7.24 0.78 -4.52
CA ARG A 46 7.49 1.81 -3.51
C ARG A 46 8.96 2.26 -3.55
N LEU A 47 9.13 3.53 -3.35
CA LEU A 47 10.43 4.18 -3.30
C LEU A 47 10.60 4.88 -1.95
N VAL A 48 11.77 4.73 -1.35
CA VAL A 48 12.14 5.42 -0.12
C VAL A 48 13.36 6.28 -0.41
N LEU A 49 13.15 7.58 -0.42
CA LEU A 49 14.19 8.59 -0.60
C LEU A 49 14.68 9.03 0.77
N ARG A 50 15.97 8.87 1.01
CA ARG A 50 16.58 9.23 2.29
C ARG A 50 17.22 10.62 2.21
N ARG A 51 16.64 11.58 2.97
CA ARG A 51 17.08 12.98 3.03
C ARG A 51 18.02 13.29 4.20
N GLY A 52 18.20 12.33 5.09
CA GLY A 52 19.04 12.43 6.28
C GLY A 52 18.99 11.16 7.12
N PRO A 53 19.60 11.15 8.31
CA PRO A 53 19.65 9.96 9.16
C PRO A 53 18.27 9.41 9.57
N ASN A 54 17.30 10.32 9.81
CA ASN A 54 15.95 9.97 10.28
C ASN A 54 14.85 10.63 9.44
N ASP A 55 15.15 11.08 8.23
CA ASP A 55 14.19 11.75 7.36
C ASP A 55 14.05 10.98 6.03
N GLU A 56 12.93 10.31 5.88
CA GLU A 56 12.60 9.52 4.70
C GLU A 56 11.36 10.08 4.03
N LEU A 57 11.43 10.22 2.71
CA LEU A 57 10.31 10.55 1.85
C LEU A 57 9.92 9.32 1.07
N HIS A 58 8.72 8.86 1.28
CA HIS A 58 8.14 7.72 0.57
C HIS A 58 7.42 8.19 -0.69
N GLY A 59 7.29 7.30 -1.66
CA GLY A 59 6.54 7.54 -2.89
C GLY A 59 6.40 6.29 -3.72
N GLU A 60 5.76 6.42 -4.86
CA GLU A 60 5.43 5.34 -5.78
C GLU A 60 6.05 5.58 -7.14
N VAL A 61 6.44 4.49 -7.83
CA VAL A 61 6.88 4.54 -9.24
C VAL A 61 5.67 4.84 -10.12
N LEU A 62 5.62 6.06 -10.66
CA LEU A 62 4.53 6.51 -11.52
C LEU A 62 4.77 6.18 -13.00
N LYS A 63 6.01 6.36 -13.47
CA LYS A 63 6.40 6.17 -14.87
C LYS A 63 7.82 5.64 -14.98
N ILE A 64 8.09 4.89 -16.04
CA ILE A 64 9.42 4.42 -16.41
C ILE A 64 9.67 4.86 -17.85
N TYR A 65 10.72 5.65 -18.08
CA TYR A 65 11.03 6.18 -19.40
C TYR A 65 12.51 6.58 -19.54
N ASN A 66 13.04 6.47 -20.75
CA ASN A 66 14.34 7.01 -21.13
C ASN A 66 15.47 6.84 -20.10
N ASN A 67 15.62 5.65 -19.56
CA ASN A 67 16.64 5.35 -18.54
C ASN A 67 16.45 6.08 -17.21
N LYS A 68 15.22 6.45 -16.88
CA LYS A 68 14.82 7.07 -15.62
C LYS A 68 13.46 6.57 -15.17
N ILE A 69 13.21 6.72 -13.90
CA ILE A 69 11.87 6.52 -13.31
C ILE A 69 11.36 7.83 -12.73
N SER A 70 10.06 8.05 -12.79
CA SER A 70 9.37 9.14 -12.11
C SER A 70 8.73 8.60 -10.86
N MET A 71 9.03 9.21 -9.72
CA MET A 71 8.44 8.95 -8.42
C MET A 71 7.39 10.00 -8.12
N LEU A 72 6.20 9.56 -7.75
CA LEU A 72 5.18 10.38 -7.11
C LEU A 72 5.37 10.30 -5.59
N PRO A 73 5.82 11.38 -4.94
CA PRO A 73 6.02 11.36 -3.50
C PRO A 73 4.69 11.44 -2.74
N ASP A 74 4.59 10.78 -1.58
CA ASP A 74 3.39 10.76 -0.73
C ASP A 74 3.12 12.13 -0.06
N ARG A 75 4.09 13.02 -0.04
CA ARG A 75 4.02 14.39 0.50
C ARG A 75 4.95 15.31 -0.29
N ALA A 76 4.83 16.60 -0.05
CA ALA A 76 5.66 17.60 -0.73
C ALA A 76 7.15 17.22 -0.70
N PRO A 77 7.87 17.33 -1.84
CA PRO A 77 9.26 16.93 -1.97
C PRO A 77 10.24 17.98 -1.40
N ASP A 78 9.97 18.44 -0.19
CA ASP A 78 10.82 19.41 0.48
C ASP A 78 12.18 18.79 0.83
N ARG A 79 13.24 19.58 0.75
CA ARG A 79 14.61 19.20 1.10
C ARG A 79 15.18 18.03 0.29
N VAL A 80 14.64 17.72 -0.86
CA VAL A 80 15.20 16.74 -1.79
C VAL A 80 16.35 17.38 -2.54
N ALA A 81 17.50 16.72 -2.59
CA ALA A 81 18.67 17.17 -3.32
C ALA A 81 19.01 16.23 -4.48
N MET A 82 19.66 16.79 -5.50
CA MET A 82 20.21 15.98 -6.59
C MET A 82 21.25 15.01 -6.04
N GLY A 83 21.15 13.75 -6.44
CA GLY A 83 22.04 12.68 -5.99
C GLY A 83 21.64 12.01 -4.70
N ASP A 84 20.55 12.43 -4.05
CA ASP A 84 20.00 11.72 -2.88
C ASP A 84 19.73 10.26 -3.18
N ARG A 85 19.94 9.41 -2.19
CA ARG A 85 19.78 7.94 -2.33
C ARG A 85 18.33 7.55 -2.25
N VAL A 86 17.92 6.70 -3.19
CA VAL A 86 16.58 6.15 -3.26
C VAL A 86 16.66 4.64 -3.27
N THR A 87 15.90 3.98 -2.40
CA THR A 87 15.81 2.51 -2.36
C THR A 87 14.49 2.06 -2.95
N LEU A 88 14.55 0.95 -3.70
CA LEU A 88 13.39 0.33 -4.33
C LEU A 88 12.83 -0.79 -3.45
N HIS A 89 11.54 -0.75 -3.21
CA HIS A 89 10.77 -1.77 -2.52
C HIS A 89 9.64 -2.26 -3.43
N PRO A 90 9.26 -3.54 -3.36
CA PRO A 90 8.13 -4.04 -4.14
C PRO A 90 6.84 -3.32 -3.74
N ALA A 91 5.87 -3.31 -4.65
CA ALA A 91 4.52 -2.83 -4.36
C ALA A 91 3.96 -3.51 -3.10
N PRO A 92 3.14 -2.79 -2.30
CA PRO A 92 2.54 -3.37 -1.11
C PRO A 92 1.72 -4.60 -1.43
N ASP A 93 1.96 -5.67 -0.70
CA ASP A 93 1.27 -6.94 -0.85
C ASP A 93 0.31 -7.13 0.34
N PHE A 94 -0.97 -6.91 0.10
CA PHE A 94 -2.01 -6.99 1.11
C PHE A 94 -2.55 -8.41 1.22
N ALA A 95 -2.44 -8.99 2.40
CA ALA A 95 -3.05 -10.28 2.73
C ALA A 95 -3.88 -10.13 4.01
N PRO A 96 -5.10 -9.55 3.92
CA PRO A 96 -5.96 -9.39 5.09
C PRO A 96 -6.37 -10.73 5.68
N GLY A 97 -6.39 -10.81 6.99
CA GLY A 97 -6.86 -11.97 7.74
C GLY A 97 -7.84 -11.57 8.84
N ASN A 98 -8.43 -12.54 9.51
CA ASN A 98 -9.38 -12.28 10.60
C ASN A 98 -8.75 -11.52 11.77
N ASN A 99 -7.44 -11.61 11.94
CA ASN A 99 -6.65 -10.86 12.93
C ASN A 99 -6.54 -9.37 12.63
N TRP A 100 -6.98 -8.92 11.44
CA TRP A 100 -7.05 -7.51 11.07
C TRP A 100 -8.35 -6.83 11.52
N ILE A 101 -9.37 -7.61 11.88
CA ILE A 101 -10.67 -7.07 12.32
C ILE A 101 -10.48 -6.24 13.59
N GLY A 102 -10.96 -4.99 13.56
CA GLY A 102 -10.81 -4.04 14.66
C GLY A 102 -9.45 -3.37 14.77
N ARG A 103 -8.52 -3.62 13.81
CA ARG A 103 -7.21 -2.97 13.74
C ARG A 103 -7.29 -1.71 12.86
N VAL A 104 -6.38 -0.77 13.14
CA VAL A 104 -6.20 0.45 12.32
C VAL A 104 -4.87 0.32 11.59
N ILE A 105 -4.93 0.45 10.27
CA ILE A 105 -3.77 0.38 9.38
C ILE A 105 -3.70 1.63 8.51
N ASP A 106 -2.51 1.93 8.02
CA ASP A 106 -2.32 2.94 6.99
C ASP A 106 -2.66 2.41 5.58
N PRO A 107 -2.62 3.23 4.53
CA PRO A 107 -2.88 2.80 3.16
C PRO A 107 -1.87 1.76 2.62
N PHE A 108 -0.75 1.57 3.28
CA PHE A 108 0.30 0.63 2.88
C PHE A 108 0.26 -0.69 3.67
N GLY A 109 -0.69 -0.82 4.61
CA GLY A 109 -0.87 -2.01 5.43
C GLY A 109 -0.06 -2.03 6.71
N GLU A 110 0.58 -0.91 7.06
CA GLU A 110 1.31 -0.80 8.32
C GLU A 110 0.36 -0.49 9.50
N PRO A 111 0.52 -1.17 10.64
CA PRO A 111 -0.37 -0.96 11.78
C PRO A 111 -0.10 0.38 12.48
N LEU A 112 -1.14 1.20 12.61
CA LEU A 112 -1.08 2.49 13.32
C LEU A 112 -1.26 2.36 14.83
N ASP A 113 -1.68 1.20 15.31
CA ASP A 113 -1.89 0.92 16.75
C ASP A 113 -0.64 0.41 17.47
N GLY A 114 0.51 0.37 16.80
CA GLY A 114 1.80 -0.07 17.37
C GLY A 114 1.91 -1.57 17.68
N LYS A 115 0.92 -2.37 17.29
CA LYS A 115 0.93 -3.83 17.52
C LYS A 115 1.28 -4.57 16.23
N PRO A 116 2.03 -5.67 16.26
CA PRO A 116 2.33 -6.46 15.08
C PRO A 116 1.06 -6.87 14.32
N LEU A 117 1.10 -6.80 13.00
CA LEU A 117 0.03 -7.21 12.11
C LEU A 117 0.49 -8.43 11.31
N LEU A 118 -0.12 -9.58 11.55
CA LEU A 118 0.22 -10.80 10.82
C LEU A 118 -0.53 -10.84 9.49
N ARG A 119 0.16 -11.27 8.43
CA ARG A 119 -0.44 -11.51 7.13
C ARG A 119 -1.46 -12.64 7.21
N GLY A 120 -2.54 -12.51 6.45
CA GLY A 120 -3.45 -13.61 6.15
C GLY A 120 -2.87 -14.57 5.12
N GLU A 121 -3.60 -15.64 4.86
CA GLU A 121 -3.15 -16.73 3.97
C GLU A 121 -3.19 -16.34 2.48
N THR A 122 -4.05 -15.42 2.10
CA THR A 122 -4.30 -15.09 0.69
C THR A 122 -4.02 -13.61 0.41
N ALA A 123 -3.02 -13.36 -0.42
CA ALA A 123 -2.75 -12.03 -0.94
C ALA A 123 -3.91 -11.51 -1.81
N ARG A 124 -4.16 -10.21 -1.76
CA ARG A 124 -5.16 -9.50 -2.54
C ARG A 124 -4.52 -8.37 -3.32
N ASP A 125 -4.79 -8.35 -4.60
CA ASP A 125 -4.37 -7.25 -5.46
C ASP A 125 -5.29 -6.03 -5.22
N LEU A 126 -4.69 -4.88 -4.89
CA LEU A 126 -5.42 -3.62 -4.68
C LEU A 126 -6.08 -3.13 -5.96
N MET A 127 -5.50 -3.45 -7.12
CA MET A 127 -6.01 -3.08 -8.44
C MET A 127 -6.82 -4.20 -9.08
N ALA A 128 -7.23 -5.20 -8.30
CA ALA A 128 -8.02 -6.31 -8.81
C ALA A 128 -9.29 -5.83 -9.51
N PRO A 129 -9.62 -6.37 -10.68
CA PRO A 129 -10.85 -6.02 -11.37
C PRO A 129 -12.07 -6.42 -10.53
N PRO A 130 -13.19 -5.69 -10.63
CA PRO A 130 -14.39 -6.03 -9.92
C PRO A 130 -14.92 -7.43 -10.33
N PRO A 131 -15.61 -8.15 -9.44
CA PRO A 131 -16.22 -9.43 -9.78
C PRO A 131 -17.15 -9.31 -11.00
N LYS A 132 -17.12 -10.31 -11.89
CA LYS A 132 -18.04 -10.38 -13.05
C LYS A 132 -19.49 -10.28 -12.56
N ALA A 133 -20.35 -9.60 -13.33
CA ALA A 133 -21.75 -9.35 -12.94
C ALA A 133 -22.51 -10.65 -12.56
N ALA A 134 -22.32 -11.72 -13.33
CA ALA A 134 -22.93 -13.01 -13.05
C ALA A 134 -22.46 -13.70 -11.77
N GLY A 135 -21.26 -13.34 -11.25
CA GLY A 135 -20.71 -13.88 -10.01
C GLY A 135 -21.00 -13.03 -8.77
N ARG A 136 -21.67 -11.90 -8.93
CA ARG A 136 -22.00 -11.01 -7.79
C ARG A 136 -23.15 -11.63 -6.99
N ARG A 137 -22.98 -11.65 -5.68
CA ARG A 137 -24.06 -12.02 -4.77
C ARG A 137 -25.13 -10.93 -4.77
N HIS A 138 -26.38 -11.31 -4.58
CA HIS A 138 -27.46 -10.36 -4.27
C HIS A 138 -27.18 -9.66 -2.95
N MET A 139 -27.82 -8.50 -2.75
CA MET A 139 -27.76 -7.80 -1.46
C MET A 139 -28.26 -8.71 -0.35
N GLY A 140 -27.56 -8.72 0.77
CA GLY A 140 -27.84 -9.59 1.90
C GLY A 140 -28.77 -8.96 2.94
N ALA A 141 -28.66 -9.46 4.16
CA ALA A 141 -29.47 -9.03 5.27
C ALA A 141 -29.22 -7.56 5.66
N ARG A 142 -30.21 -6.96 6.27
CA ARG A 142 -30.13 -5.60 6.83
C ARG A 142 -29.12 -5.57 7.97
N LEU A 143 -28.33 -4.51 8.00
CA LEU A 143 -27.34 -4.26 9.06
C LEU A 143 -27.97 -3.37 10.14
N SER A 144 -27.84 -3.77 11.40
CA SER A 144 -28.13 -2.89 12.54
C SER A 144 -26.92 -2.03 12.83
N THR A 145 -27.05 -0.73 12.64
CA THR A 145 -25.95 0.23 12.80
C THR A 145 -25.95 0.93 14.18
N GLY A 146 -27.00 0.73 14.98
CA GLY A 146 -27.24 1.48 16.22
C GLY A 146 -27.75 2.90 16.01
N LEU A 147 -27.79 3.42 14.79
CA LEU A 147 -28.33 4.73 14.45
C LEU A 147 -29.76 4.62 13.92
N SER A 148 -30.69 5.33 14.56
CA SER A 148 -32.12 5.23 14.24
C SER A 148 -32.42 5.54 12.77
N VAL A 149 -31.78 6.54 12.18
CA VAL A 149 -31.97 6.93 10.78
C VAL A 149 -31.64 5.79 9.81
N PHE A 150 -30.55 5.05 10.03
CA PHE A 150 -30.16 3.90 9.21
C PHE A 150 -30.95 2.64 9.55
N ASN A 151 -31.47 2.56 10.77
CA ASN A 151 -32.30 1.45 11.17
C ASN A 151 -33.79 1.63 10.79
N THR A 152 -34.20 2.78 10.29
CA THR A 152 -35.59 3.05 9.94
C THR A 152 -35.79 3.59 8.53
N ILE A 153 -35.21 4.76 8.21
CA ILE A 153 -35.52 5.52 6.98
C ILE A 153 -34.55 5.14 5.84
N LEU A 154 -33.25 5.01 6.14
CA LEU A 154 -32.19 4.72 5.16
C LEU A 154 -31.50 3.39 5.48
N PRO A 155 -32.19 2.25 5.30
CA PRO A 155 -31.62 0.96 5.68
C PRO A 155 -30.35 0.62 4.91
N ILE A 156 -29.34 0.18 5.63
CA ILE A 156 -28.10 -0.35 5.07
C ILE A 156 -28.17 -1.88 5.07
N VAL A 157 -27.79 -2.48 3.95
CA VAL A 157 -27.78 -3.93 3.77
C VAL A 157 -26.39 -4.44 3.40
N GLN A 158 -26.12 -5.70 3.67
CA GLN A 158 -24.84 -6.33 3.30
C GLN A 158 -24.64 -6.29 1.79
N GLY A 159 -23.44 -5.87 1.34
CA GLY A 159 -23.09 -5.74 -0.07
C GLY A 159 -23.54 -4.43 -0.73
N GLN A 160 -24.15 -3.53 0.01
CA GLN A 160 -24.52 -2.19 -0.47
C GLN A 160 -23.27 -1.31 -0.60
N ARG A 161 -23.18 -0.53 -1.67
CA ARG A 161 -22.17 0.51 -1.83
C ARG A 161 -22.65 1.81 -1.21
N ILE A 162 -21.86 2.41 -0.35
CA ILE A 162 -22.15 3.66 0.35
C ILE A 162 -21.06 4.66 0.01
N GLY A 163 -21.44 5.91 -0.32
CA GLY A 163 -20.55 7.06 -0.47
C GLY A 163 -20.75 8.03 0.70
N LEU A 164 -19.65 8.54 1.22
CA LEU A 164 -19.60 9.64 2.17
C LEU A 164 -18.88 10.81 1.47
N PHE A 165 -19.54 11.95 1.38
CA PHE A 165 -19.04 13.15 0.70
C PHE A 165 -18.93 14.31 1.67
#